data_599df8cc44003a83e75be8f746b5e9b2
#
_entry.id   599df8cc44003a83e75be8f746b5e9b2
#
_cell.length_a   1.000
_cell.length_b   1.000
_cell.length_c   1.000
_cell.angle_alpha   90.00
_cell.angle_beta   90.00
_cell.angle_gamma   90.00
#
_symmetry.space_group_name_H-M   'P 1'
#
loop_
_entity.id
_entity.type
_entity.pdbx_description
1 polymer ?
#
loop_
_entity_poly.entity_id
_entity_poly.type
_entity_poly.pdbx_seq_one_letter_code
_entity_poly.pdbx_strand_id
1 'polypeptide(L)'
;MKNKKLLTMVLAAAMVVGSITVPAPMATVKADTVTTSRTNILREDGVVVSQQHGSARSLIDGDITTVWDTNGWNGSQAGFPGSGKHNYSVWAEFTLADYYNVSDFNVWFKDETTQKNTAWQYKIEASIDNSNWDLVVDQTENTVTDKHFENIVGKDYKNKIYKYVKVSIVGAKTDMKPWPAMTEFAAYGERATAL
;
A
#
# COMPACT_ATOMS: atom_id res chain seq x y z
N MET A 1 46.62 37.61 -67.44
CA MET A 1 46.81 36.38 -66.65
C MET A 1 47.59 36.78 -65.43
N LYS A 2 46.92 36.76 -64.24
CA LYS A 2 47.50 37.25 -62.99
C LYS A 2 47.81 36.11 -62.05
N ASN A 3 49.14 35.88 -61.81
CA ASN A 3 49.59 34.90 -60.82
C ASN A 3 49.31 35.42 -59.39
N LYS A 4 48.57 34.67 -58.65
CA LYS A 4 48.44 34.88 -57.18
C LYS A 4 49.39 33.96 -56.48
N LYS A 5 50.39 34.54 -55.78
CA LYS A 5 51.34 33.85 -54.90
C LYS A 5 50.57 33.45 -53.60
N LEU A 6 50.68 32.18 -53.28
CA LEU A 6 50.17 31.64 -52.03
C LEU A 6 51.22 31.84 -50.95
N LEU A 7 50.89 32.57 -49.91
CA LEU A 7 51.78 32.80 -48.75
C LEU A 7 51.46 31.72 -47.70
N THR A 8 52.45 30.82 -47.52
CA THR A 8 52.32 29.77 -46.49
C THR A 8 52.80 30.32 -45.16
N MET A 9 51.88 30.44 -44.26
CA MET A 9 52.17 30.88 -42.88
C MET A 9 52.37 29.62 -42.01
N VAL A 10 53.56 29.39 -41.56
CA VAL A 10 53.93 28.32 -40.62
C VAL A 10 53.62 28.84 -39.20
N LEU A 11 52.60 28.28 -38.59
CA LEU A 11 52.26 28.56 -37.20
C LEU A 11 52.94 27.51 -36.30
N ALA A 12 53.98 27.89 -35.58
CA ALA A 12 54.60 27.05 -34.57
C ALA A 12 53.69 27.00 -33.31
N ALA A 13 53.06 25.85 -33.07
CA ALA A 13 52.33 25.62 -31.85
C ALA A 13 53.28 25.12 -30.76
N ALA A 14 53.46 25.93 -29.73
CA ALA A 14 54.14 25.54 -28.50
C ALA A 14 53.22 24.58 -27.73
N MET A 15 53.58 23.32 -27.57
CA MET A 15 52.91 22.37 -26.69
C MET A 15 53.24 22.71 -25.23
N VAL A 16 52.28 23.25 -24.50
CA VAL A 16 52.31 23.30 -23.05
C VAL A 16 51.86 21.91 -22.55
N VAL A 17 52.78 21.14 -22.05
CA VAL A 17 52.49 19.87 -21.37
C VAL A 17 51.94 20.23 -19.98
N GLY A 18 50.65 20.47 -19.89
CA GLY A 18 49.94 20.56 -18.62
C GLY A 18 49.79 19.18 -18.02
N SER A 19 50.32 18.96 -16.82
CA SER A 19 50.09 17.76 -16.03
C SER A 19 48.63 17.64 -15.70
N ILE A 20 47.91 16.73 -16.34
CA ILE A 20 46.55 16.39 -16.00
C ILE A 20 46.59 15.51 -14.74
N THR A 21 46.33 16.10 -13.58
CA THR A 21 46.03 15.31 -12.36
C THR A 21 44.67 14.66 -12.54
N VAL A 22 44.67 13.36 -12.82
CA VAL A 22 43.46 12.54 -12.83
C VAL A 22 42.96 12.50 -11.39
N PRO A 23 41.74 13.00 -11.09
CA PRO A 23 41.22 12.83 -9.76
C PRO A 23 41.02 11.33 -9.48
N ALA A 24 41.47 10.91 -8.29
CA ALA A 24 41.23 9.54 -7.83
C ALA A 24 39.76 9.18 -7.95
N PRO A 25 39.41 7.95 -8.36
CA PRO A 25 38.02 7.54 -8.43
C PRO A 25 37.37 7.72 -7.05
N MET A 26 36.34 8.56 -6.97
CA MET A 26 35.53 8.63 -5.77
C MET A 26 34.98 7.24 -5.50
N ALA A 27 35.29 6.72 -4.32
CA ALA A 27 34.67 5.51 -3.83
C ALA A 27 33.16 5.72 -3.84
N THR A 28 32.47 4.97 -4.69
CA THR A 28 31.02 4.93 -4.68
C THR A 28 30.63 4.30 -3.34
N VAL A 29 30.22 5.13 -2.38
CA VAL A 29 29.56 4.64 -1.17
C VAL A 29 28.25 4.02 -1.68
N LYS A 30 28.20 2.69 -1.74
CA LYS A 30 26.93 1.99 -1.84
C LYS A 30 26.13 2.45 -0.61
N ALA A 31 25.05 3.18 -0.83
CA ALA A 31 24.04 3.34 0.17
C ALA A 31 23.56 1.92 0.51
N ASP A 32 23.96 1.41 1.65
CA ASP A 32 23.29 0.25 2.23
C ASP A 32 21.83 0.65 2.37
N THR A 33 21.00 0.03 1.54
CA THR A 33 19.55 0.10 1.72
C THR A 33 19.30 -0.61 3.03
N VAL A 34 19.24 0.14 4.12
CA VAL A 34 18.71 -0.37 5.38
C VAL A 34 17.25 -0.67 5.08
N THR A 35 16.99 -1.92 4.74
CA THR A 35 15.63 -2.44 4.69
C THR A 35 15.21 -2.54 6.16
N THR A 36 14.73 -1.43 6.72
CA THR A 36 14.02 -1.48 7.99
C THR A 36 12.82 -2.35 7.73
N SER A 37 12.82 -3.55 8.31
CA SER A 37 11.67 -4.42 8.34
C SER A 37 10.55 -3.63 9.01
N ARG A 38 9.57 -3.17 8.20
CA ARG A 38 8.45 -2.39 8.71
C ARG A 38 7.56 -3.33 9.52
N THR A 39 7.31 -2.97 10.76
CA THR A 39 6.45 -3.77 11.64
C THR A 39 4.99 -3.44 11.36
N ASN A 40 4.18 -4.47 11.19
CA ASN A 40 2.72 -4.31 11.15
C ASN A 40 2.23 -3.95 12.55
N ILE A 41 1.79 -2.70 12.73
CA ILE A 41 1.34 -2.17 14.03
C ILE A 41 0.04 -2.84 14.53
N LEU A 42 -0.69 -3.55 13.66
CA LEU A 42 -1.86 -4.33 14.03
C LEU A 42 -1.50 -5.64 14.76
N ARG A 43 -0.23 -6.04 14.75
CA ARG A 43 0.27 -7.25 15.44
C ARG A 43 0.95 -6.97 16.77
N GLU A 44 0.97 -5.72 17.20
CA GLU A 44 1.52 -5.38 18.49
C GLU A 44 0.66 -5.93 19.63
N ASP A 45 1.31 -6.28 20.74
CA ASP A 45 0.61 -6.70 21.95
C ASP A 45 -0.34 -5.60 22.43
N GLY A 46 -1.56 -5.98 22.78
CA GLY A 46 -2.59 -5.04 23.23
C GLY A 46 -3.56 -4.58 22.11
N VAL A 47 -3.34 -4.98 20.85
CA VAL A 47 -4.33 -4.73 19.79
C VAL A 47 -5.59 -5.54 20.05
N VAL A 48 -6.73 -4.85 20.05
CA VAL A 48 -8.05 -5.45 20.19
C VAL A 48 -8.75 -5.45 18.84
N VAL A 49 -9.36 -6.58 18.49
CA VAL A 49 -10.08 -6.76 17.24
C VAL A 49 -11.57 -6.91 17.52
N SER A 50 -12.39 -6.14 16.84
CA SER A 50 -13.82 -6.30 16.75
C SER A 50 -14.25 -6.47 15.28
N GLN A 51 -15.30 -7.23 15.05
CA GLN A 51 -15.73 -7.53 13.70
C GLN A 51 -17.24 -7.80 13.67
N GLN A 52 -17.79 -7.68 12.49
CA GLN A 52 -19.20 -7.97 12.27
C GLN A 52 -19.45 -9.49 12.16
N HIS A 53 -18.56 -10.21 11.46
CA HIS A 53 -18.71 -11.65 11.21
C HIS A 53 -17.34 -12.35 11.20
N GLY A 54 -17.37 -13.67 11.41
CA GLY A 54 -16.18 -14.50 11.39
C GLY A 54 -15.19 -14.18 12.51
N SER A 55 -13.93 -14.49 12.31
CA SER A 55 -12.83 -14.13 13.21
C SER A 55 -11.80 -13.28 12.46
N ALA A 56 -11.86 -11.98 12.65
CA ALA A 56 -10.92 -11.06 11.99
C ALA A 56 -9.50 -11.11 12.58
N ARG A 57 -9.24 -11.91 13.58
CA ARG A 57 -7.88 -12.16 14.07
C ARG A 57 -6.98 -12.82 13.01
N SER A 58 -7.56 -13.61 12.10
CA SER A 58 -6.83 -14.15 10.94
C SER A 58 -6.29 -13.08 9.99
N LEU A 59 -6.79 -11.84 10.06
CA LEU A 59 -6.28 -10.75 9.27
C LEU A 59 -4.92 -10.19 9.74
N ILE A 60 -4.49 -10.57 10.93
CA ILE A 60 -3.29 -10.01 11.55
C ILE A 60 -2.35 -11.09 12.11
N ASP A 61 -2.55 -12.36 11.75
CA ASP A 61 -1.75 -13.48 12.26
C ASP A 61 -0.42 -13.67 11.50
N GLY A 62 -0.27 -13.10 10.34
CA GLY A 62 0.91 -13.18 9.51
C GLY A 62 0.93 -14.33 8.52
N ASP A 63 -0.17 -15.03 8.41
CA ASP A 63 -0.31 -16.17 7.52
C ASP A 63 -1.36 -15.89 6.44
N ILE A 64 -0.89 -15.57 5.24
CA ILE A 64 -1.77 -15.29 4.09
C ILE A 64 -2.60 -16.52 3.65
N THR A 65 -2.39 -17.68 4.24
CA THR A 65 -3.20 -18.88 3.98
C THR A 65 -4.39 -19.01 4.90
N THR A 66 -4.40 -18.33 6.04
CA THR A 66 -5.57 -18.19 6.89
C THR A 66 -6.55 -17.18 6.30
N VAL A 67 -7.80 -17.31 6.65
CA VAL A 67 -8.87 -16.53 6.01
C VAL A 67 -9.80 -15.93 7.05
N TRP A 68 -10.00 -14.63 6.97
CA TRP A 68 -11.19 -14.02 7.54
C TRP A 68 -12.36 -14.30 6.59
N ASP A 69 -13.03 -15.42 6.84
CA ASP A 69 -14.22 -15.81 6.12
C ASP A 69 -15.43 -15.19 6.84
N THR A 70 -16.14 -14.35 6.15
CA THR A 70 -17.33 -13.70 6.67
C THR A 70 -18.56 -14.62 6.66
N ASN A 71 -18.36 -15.92 6.42
CA ASN A 71 -19.39 -16.96 6.33
C ASN A 71 -20.47 -16.65 5.29
N GLY A 72 -20.03 -16.05 4.19
CA GLY A 72 -20.93 -15.64 3.13
C GLY A 72 -21.99 -14.66 3.59
N TRP A 73 -21.75 -14.02 4.73
CA TRP A 73 -22.72 -13.08 5.22
C TRP A 73 -22.85 -11.89 4.28
N ASN A 74 -24.01 -11.70 3.86
CA ASN A 74 -24.38 -10.59 2.99
C ASN A 74 -25.83 -10.19 3.18
N GLY A 75 -26.38 -10.45 4.32
CA GLY A 75 -27.77 -10.03 4.63
C GLY A 75 -28.86 -10.58 3.70
N SER A 76 -28.51 -11.05 2.52
CA SER A 76 -29.45 -11.62 1.56
C SER A 76 -28.73 -12.53 0.57
N GLN A 77 -28.49 -13.75 0.99
CA GLN A 77 -27.96 -14.83 0.14
C GLN A 77 -28.93 -15.32 -0.93
N ALA A 78 -30.16 -14.87 -0.91
CA ALA A 78 -31.14 -15.22 -1.90
C ALA A 78 -30.79 -14.57 -3.25
N GLY A 79 -29.95 -15.27 -4.03
CA GLY A 79 -29.69 -14.96 -5.40
C GLY A 79 -28.62 -13.90 -5.62
N PHE A 80 -27.33 -14.29 -5.47
CA PHE A 80 -26.29 -13.59 -6.16
C PHE A 80 -26.63 -13.58 -7.66
N PRO A 81 -26.92 -12.45 -8.26
CA PRO A 81 -26.94 -12.40 -9.71
C PRO A 81 -25.55 -12.80 -10.19
N GLY A 82 -25.43 -13.57 -11.25
CA GLY A 82 -24.17 -14.06 -11.77
C GLY A 82 -23.13 -12.96 -11.91
N SER A 83 -23.00 -12.32 -13.04
CA SER A 83 -22.05 -11.22 -13.28
C SER A 83 -22.58 -9.87 -12.81
N GLY A 84 -21.70 -8.95 -12.40
CA GLY A 84 -22.02 -7.56 -12.14
C GLY A 84 -21.43 -6.98 -10.84
N LYS A 85 -22.05 -5.92 -10.34
CA LYS A 85 -21.68 -5.27 -9.09
C LYS A 85 -22.41 -5.93 -7.92
N HIS A 86 -21.65 -6.33 -6.92
CA HIS A 86 -22.15 -6.83 -5.65
C HIS A 86 -21.93 -5.78 -4.56
N ASN A 87 -22.88 -5.63 -3.66
CA ASN A 87 -22.75 -4.75 -2.51
C ASN A 87 -22.61 -5.59 -1.24
N TYR A 88 -21.68 -5.22 -0.41
CA TYR A 88 -21.41 -5.84 0.89
C TYR A 88 -21.45 -4.78 2.00
N SER A 89 -21.53 -5.25 3.22
CA SER A 89 -21.36 -4.43 4.41
C SER A 89 -20.68 -5.31 5.46
N VAL A 90 -19.39 -5.53 5.29
CA VAL A 90 -18.60 -6.40 6.17
C VAL A 90 -17.39 -5.62 6.63
N TRP A 91 -17.14 -5.58 7.92
CA TRP A 91 -16.05 -4.80 8.49
C TRP A 91 -15.32 -5.52 9.61
N ALA A 92 -14.05 -5.17 9.76
CA ALA A 92 -13.23 -5.43 10.93
C ALA A 92 -12.62 -4.13 11.42
N GLU A 93 -12.59 -3.95 12.74
CA GLU A 93 -12.06 -2.77 13.41
C GLU A 93 -10.99 -3.18 14.41
N PHE A 94 -9.91 -2.44 14.44
CA PHE A 94 -8.73 -2.66 15.25
C PHE A 94 -8.52 -1.46 16.17
N THR A 95 -8.55 -1.71 17.48
CA THR A 95 -8.03 -0.74 18.46
C THR A 95 -6.53 -0.98 18.56
N LEU A 96 -5.73 -0.02 18.14
CA LEU A 96 -4.28 -0.10 18.18
C LEU A 96 -3.75 -0.15 19.61
N ALA A 97 -2.57 -0.74 19.80
CA ALA A 97 -1.93 -0.81 21.12
C ALA A 97 -1.65 0.57 21.71
N ASP A 98 -1.28 1.53 20.85
CA ASP A 98 -1.01 2.92 21.20
C ASP A 98 -1.56 3.85 20.12
N TYR A 99 -1.21 5.12 20.14
CA TYR A 99 -1.52 6.10 19.12
C TYR A 99 -0.44 6.11 18.05
N TYR A 100 -0.84 6.13 16.78
CA TYR A 100 0.08 6.05 15.64
C TYR A 100 -0.21 7.11 14.59
N ASN A 101 0.86 7.60 13.99
CA ASN A 101 0.82 8.26 12.70
C ASN A 101 0.93 7.15 11.64
N VAL A 102 -0.20 6.80 11.02
CA VAL A 102 -0.26 5.69 10.05
C VAL A 102 0.14 6.20 8.68
N SER A 103 1.05 5.50 8.01
CA SER A 103 1.59 5.88 6.71
C SER A 103 0.97 5.13 5.54
N ASP A 104 0.65 3.87 5.72
CA ASP A 104 0.09 3.02 4.66
C ASP A 104 -0.55 1.74 5.19
N PHE A 105 -1.28 1.08 4.30
CA PHE A 105 -1.99 -0.16 4.54
C PHE A 105 -1.76 -1.15 3.41
N ASN A 106 -1.62 -2.42 3.77
CA ASN A 106 -1.61 -3.52 2.81
C ASN A 106 -2.80 -4.42 3.07
N VAL A 107 -3.47 -4.81 1.98
CA VAL A 107 -4.69 -5.61 2.00
C VAL A 107 -4.50 -6.81 1.11
N TRP A 108 -4.75 -8.03 1.62
CA TRP A 108 -4.73 -9.26 0.83
C TRP A 108 -6.11 -9.91 0.83
N PHE A 109 -6.63 -10.13 -0.36
CA PHE A 109 -7.86 -10.89 -0.57
C PHE A 109 -7.54 -12.34 -0.90
N LYS A 110 -8.46 -13.21 -0.56
CA LYS A 110 -8.34 -14.64 -0.86
C LYS A 110 -8.22 -14.87 -2.37
N ASP A 111 -7.24 -15.68 -2.77
CA ASP A 111 -7.04 -16.09 -4.16
C ASP A 111 -7.63 -17.49 -4.38
N GLU A 112 -8.85 -17.54 -4.83
CA GLU A 112 -9.55 -18.77 -5.18
C GLU A 112 -10.05 -18.75 -6.61
N THR A 113 -10.23 -19.93 -7.18
CA THR A 113 -10.77 -20.10 -8.53
C THR A 113 -12.13 -19.40 -8.70
N THR A 114 -12.96 -19.42 -7.66
CA THR A 114 -14.29 -18.78 -7.63
C THR A 114 -14.22 -17.26 -7.45
N GLN A 115 -13.04 -16.71 -7.24
CA GLN A 115 -12.84 -15.28 -7.01
C GLN A 115 -11.78 -14.66 -7.95
N LYS A 116 -11.29 -15.44 -8.90
CA LYS A 116 -10.16 -15.10 -9.75
C LYS A 116 -10.30 -13.76 -10.48
N ASN A 117 -11.48 -13.43 -10.97
CA ASN A 117 -11.76 -12.21 -11.72
C ASN A 117 -12.57 -11.21 -10.89
N THR A 118 -12.35 -11.16 -9.58
CA THR A 118 -13.08 -10.27 -8.69
C THR A 118 -12.25 -9.04 -8.37
N ALA A 119 -12.78 -7.87 -8.74
CA ALA A 119 -12.28 -6.59 -8.28
C ALA A 119 -12.99 -6.24 -6.97
N TRP A 120 -12.27 -6.39 -5.87
CA TRP A 120 -12.79 -6.09 -4.54
C TRP A 120 -12.89 -4.59 -4.32
N GLN A 121 -14.03 -4.16 -3.80
CA GLN A 121 -14.30 -2.78 -3.43
C GLN A 121 -14.30 -2.66 -1.92
N TYR A 122 -13.43 -1.82 -1.40
CA TYR A 122 -13.22 -1.65 0.03
C TYR A 122 -12.86 -0.21 0.38
N LYS A 123 -12.92 0.09 1.65
CA LYS A 123 -12.42 1.35 2.22
C LYS A 123 -11.71 1.09 3.53
N ILE A 124 -10.81 1.99 3.88
CA ILE A 124 -10.17 2.00 5.19
C ILE A 124 -10.43 3.36 5.82
N GLU A 125 -10.92 3.31 7.05
CA GLU A 125 -11.20 4.47 7.87
C GLU A 125 -10.31 4.43 9.11
N ALA A 126 -9.88 5.59 9.59
CA ALA A 126 -9.10 5.69 10.81
C ALA A 126 -9.66 6.78 11.71
N SER A 127 -9.53 6.59 13.04
CA SER A 127 -10.08 7.50 14.04
C SER A 127 -9.17 7.62 15.25
N ILE A 128 -9.20 8.78 15.89
CA ILE A 128 -8.54 8.97 17.18
C ILE A 128 -9.45 8.64 18.36
N ASP A 129 -10.77 8.77 18.21
CA ASP A 129 -11.77 8.77 19.27
C ASP A 129 -12.89 7.73 19.11
N ASN A 130 -12.82 6.88 18.07
CA ASN A 130 -13.83 5.89 17.68
C ASN A 130 -15.22 6.49 17.34
N SER A 131 -15.29 7.77 17.11
CA SER A 131 -16.56 8.47 16.82
C SER A 131 -16.46 9.25 15.50
N ASN A 132 -15.37 9.94 15.30
CA ASN A 132 -15.09 10.70 14.10
C ASN A 132 -14.07 9.93 13.25
N TRP A 133 -14.47 9.56 12.03
CA TRP A 133 -13.69 8.71 11.16
C TRP A 133 -13.22 9.46 9.92
N ASP A 134 -11.91 9.42 9.66
CA ASP A 134 -11.31 9.86 8.42
C ASP A 134 -11.32 8.70 7.41
N LEU A 135 -11.74 8.96 6.18
CA LEU A 135 -11.62 8.00 5.07
C LEU A 135 -10.20 8.08 4.50
N VAL A 136 -9.30 7.23 5.00
CA VAL A 136 -7.87 7.30 4.68
C VAL A 136 -7.49 6.54 3.40
N VAL A 137 -8.31 5.55 3.01
CA VAL A 137 -8.21 4.82 1.73
C VAL A 137 -9.62 4.64 1.18
N ASP A 138 -9.81 5.06 -0.07
CA ASP A 138 -11.06 4.85 -0.81
C ASP A 138 -10.79 4.00 -2.07
N GLN A 139 -11.21 2.75 -2.02
CA GLN A 139 -11.19 1.79 -3.13
C GLN A 139 -12.62 1.31 -3.47
N THR A 140 -13.63 2.14 -3.17
CA THR A 140 -15.04 1.78 -3.38
C THR A 140 -15.43 1.66 -4.85
N GLU A 141 -14.63 2.23 -5.75
CA GLU A 141 -14.80 2.11 -7.21
C GLU A 141 -13.69 1.29 -7.89
N ASN A 142 -12.94 0.48 -7.11
CA ASN A 142 -11.87 -0.35 -7.67
C ASN A 142 -12.37 -1.26 -8.78
N THR A 143 -11.56 -1.38 -9.84
CA THR A 143 -11.80 -2.26 -11.00
C THR A 143 -10.66 -3.24 -11.25
N VAL A 144 -9.60 -3.15 -10.43
CA VAL A 144 -8.42 -4.01 -10.52
C VAL A 144 -8.69 -5.32 -9.80
N THR A 145 -8.35 -6.44 -10.44
CA THR A 145 -8.62 -7.79 -9.94
C THR A 145 -7.46 -8.41 -9.15
N ASP A 146 -6.46 -7.61 -8.81
CA ASP A 146 -5.35 -8.04 -7.98
C ASP A 146 -5.85 -8.52 -6.61
N LYS A 147 -5.05 -9.37 -5.96
CA LYS A 147 -5.35 -9.90 -4.63
C LYS A 147 -4.57 -9.21 -3.51
N HIS A 148 -3.59 -8.41 -3.87
CA HIS A 148 -2.79 -7.61 -2.95
C HIS A 148 -2.78 -6.15 -3.38
N PHE A 149 -3.06 -5.27 -2.44
CA PHE A 149 -3.10 -3.83 -2.64
C PHE A 149 -2.26 -3.13 -1.58
N GLU A 150 -1.35 -2.29 -2.03
CA GLU A 150 -0.60 -1.36 -1.20
C GLU A 150 -1.25 0.03 -1.29
N ASN A 151 -1.64 0.59 -0.16
CA ASN A 151 -2.37 1.84 -0.08
C ASN A 151 -1.60 2.85 0.78
N ILE A 152 -1.09 3.89 0.17
CA ILE A 152 -0.43 4.98 0.89
C ILE A 152 -1.48 5.96 1.40
N VAL A 153 -1.40 6.33 2.67
CA VAL A 153 -2.29 7.32 3.29
C VAL A 153 -2.11 8.67 2.60
N GLY A 154 -3.22 9.26 2.19
CA GLY A 154 -3.22 10.53 1.48
C GLY A 154 -2.58 11.67 2.29
N LYS A 155 -2.04 12.67 1.59
CA LYS A 155 -1.30 13.80 2.20
C LYS A 155 -2.08 14.53 3.29
N ASP A 156 -3.41 14.59 3.19
CA ASP A 156 -4.27 15.30 4.13
C ASP A 156 -4.41 14.56 5.48
N TYR A 157 -4.02 13.29 5.52
CA TYR A 157 -4.09 12.41 6.69
C TYR A 157 -2.71 12.02 7.23
N LYS A 158 -1.65 12.26 6.46
CA LYS A 158 -0.29 11.78 6.74
C LYS A 158 0.27 12.20 8.11
N ASN A 159 -0.19 13.31 8.66
CA ASN A 159 0.29 13.83 9.95
C ASN A 159 -0.74 13.67 11.07
N LYS A 160 -1.86 13.00 10.80
CA LYS A 160 -2.87 12.73 11.82
C LYS A 160 -2.47 11.52 12.66
N ILE A 161 -2.96 11.51 13.88
CA ILE A 161 -2.73 10.46 14.87
C ILE A 161 -4.02 9.67 15.02
N TYR A 162 -3.89 8.35 15.04
CA TYR A 162 -5.03 7.42 15.11
C TYR A 162 -4.85 6.40 16.23
N LYS A 163 -5.96 5.97 16.78
CA LYS A 163 -6.08 4.91 17.77
C LYS A 163 -6.90 3.73 17.25
N TYR A 164 -7.73 3.97 16.24
CA TYR A 164 -8.65 3.00 15.66
C TYR A 164 -8.47 2.95 14.15
N VAL A 165 -8.51 1.75 13.60
CA VAL A 165 -8.48 1.49 12.16
C VAL A 165 -9.61 0.53 11.83
N LYS A 166 -10.35 0.81 10.76
CA LYS A 166 -11.43 -0.04 10.28
C LYS A 166 -11.26 -0.32 8.79
N VAL A 167 -11.26 -1.59 8.43
CA VAL A 167 -11.35 -2.02 7.04
C VAL A 167 -12.75 -2.54 6.76
N SER A 168 -13.34 -2.10 5.65
CA SER A 168 -14.68 -2.50 5.24
C SER A 168 -14.67 -2.97 3.79
N ILE A 169 -15.18 -4.18 3.54
CA ILE A 169 -15.48 -4.66 2.18
C ILE A 169 -16.88 -4.16 1.86
N VAL A 170 -17.01 -3.31 0.86
CA VAL A 170 -18.28 -2.65 0.50
C VAL A 170 -18.86 -3.16 -0.81
N GLY A 171 -18.08 -3.87 -1.61
CA GLY A 171 -18.57 -4.40 -2.87
C GLY A 171 -17.55 -5.28 -3.59
N ALA A 172 -18.00 -5.75 -4.74
CA ALA A 172 -17.15 -6.43 -5.72
C ALA A 172 -17.72 -6.23 -7.13
N LYS A 173 -16.84 -6.15 -8.13
CA LYS A 173 -17.17 -6.28 -9.56
C LYS A 173 -16.59 -7.60 -10.05
N THR A 174 -17.41 -8.48 -10.58
CA THR A 174 -17.00 -9.83 -10.98
C THR A 174 -18.00 -10.47 -11.93
N ASP A 175 -17.56 -11.48 -12.65
CA ASP A 175 -18.39 -12.41 -13.42
C ASP A 175 -18.77 -13.68 -12.63
N MET A 176 -18.36 -13.75 -11.36
CA MET A 176 -18.49 -14.90 -10.46
C MET A 176 -19.45 -14.58 -9.30
N LYS A 177 -19.57 -15.52 -8.37
CA LYS A 177 -20.27 -15.35 -7.09
C LYS A 177 -19.26 -15.25 -5.96
N PRO A 178 -18.67 -14.08 -5.70
CA PRO A 178 -17.61 -13.96 -4.73
C PRO A 178 -18.16 -13.94 -3.30
N TRP A 179 -17.34 -14.43 -2.37
CA TRP A 179 -17.55 -14.30 -0.93
C TRP A 179 -16.57 -13.29 -0.39
N PRO A 180 -17.01 -12.30 0.40
CA PRO A 180 -16.08 -11.37 1.02
C PRO A 180 -15.11 -12.15 1.93
N ALA A 181 -13.88 -12.25 1.50
CA ALA A 181 -12.84 -12.99 2.22
C ALA A 181 -11.48 -12.29 2.03
N MET A 182 -10.86 -11.95 3.14
CA MET A 182 -9.51 -11.41 3.19
C MET A 182 -8.60 -12.40 3.92
N THR A 183 -7.33 -12.41 3.54
CA THR A 183 -6.34 -13.30 4.17
C THR A 183 -5.39 -12.54 5.08
N GLU A 184 -5.13 -11.27 4.81
CA GLU A 184 -4.25 -10.48 5.65
C GLU A 184 -4.57 -8.99 5.53
N PHE A 185 -4.33 -8.27 6.62
CA PHE A 185 -4.40 -6.83 6.69
C PHE A 185 -3.23 -6.28 7.50
N ALA A 186 -2.50 -5.32 6.95
CA ALA A 186 -1.38 -4.70 7.62
C ALA A 186 -1.54 -3.18 7.62
N ALA A 187 -1.17 -2.56 8.73
CA ALA A 187 -1.00 -1.13 8.85
C ALA A 187 0.43 -0.83 9.28
N TYR A 188 0.99 0.23 8.74
CA TYR A 188 2.34 0.67 9.04
C TYR A 188 2.34 2.12 9.44
N GLY A 189 3.22 2.47 10.35
CA GLY A 189 3.29 3.82 10.87
C GLY A 189 4.29 3.95 12.01
N GLU A 190 4.36 5.14 12.55
CA GLU A 190 5.22 5.46 13.67
C GLU A 190 4.35 5.77 14.91
N ARG A 191 4.79 5.28 16.07
CA ARG A 191 4.13 5.59 17.34
C ARG A 191 4.21 7.08 17.60
N ALA A 192 3.09 7.69 17.96
CA ALA A 192 3.05 9.09 18.29
C ALA A 192 3.83 9.35 19.59
N THR A 193 4.67 10.38 19.59
CA THR A 193 5.51 10.72 20.74
C THR A 193 4.80 11.67 21.72
N ALA A 194 3.71 12.30 21.29
CA ALA A 194 2.84 13.16 22.12
C ALA A 194 1.46 13.26 21.46
N LEU A 195 0.45 13.47 22.27
CA LEU A 195 -0.93 13.82 21.88
C LEU A 195 -1.13 15.33 22.03
#